data_2d37a36c38223d8c7c5dffb72394462c
#
_entry.id   2d37a36c38223d8c7c5dffb72394462c
#
_cell.length_a   1.000
_cell.length_b   1.000
_cell.length_c   1.000
_cell.angle_alpha   90.00
_cell.angle_beta   90.00
_cell.angle_gamma   90.00
#
_symmetry.space_group_name_H-M   'P 1'
#
loop_
_entity.id
_entity.type
_entity.pdbx_description
1 polymer ?
#
loop_
_entity_poly.entity_id
_entity_poly.type
_entity_poly.pdbx_seq_one_letter_code
_entity_poly.pdbx_strand_id
1 'polypeptide(L)'
;MRFMFLNHSYVRHSAGLERHILELLKSYAAPDTTFELAYPEDLGGGEVLSLLEERKALSGLHHILETPALVKKTIEAERRGFDAVIQSNTFDPGVEASRLAVRIPVIGLLRASLHFAATICDHVGLIVPLETHMPHTMRLVRTYGMDRFVSGIRTVGLYDTGDLSGYHDVVVQRTLAVGKELVAQGAEAIIPLGGKIYPYVVTPQELEPELGVPVINTKAVGVSYAELMARNNIKHSIKAYPCPTGLDPEAVSQRSKHAH
;
A
#
# COMPACT_ATOMS: atom_id res chain seq x y z
N MET A 1 -11.72 17.01 3.50
CA MET A 1 -10.25 16.81 3.31
C MET A 1 -10.00 16.30 1.91
N ARG A 2 -8.82 16.54 1.35
CA ARG A 2 -8.43 16.12 0.00
C ARG A 2 -7.20 15.22 0.05
N PHE A 3 -7.34 13.95 -0.34
CA PHE A 3 -6.25 12.98 -0.29
C PHE A 3 -5.83 12.53 -1.69
N MET A 4 -4.51 12.37 -1.88
CA MET A 4 -3.97 11.70 -3.05
C MET A 4 -3.83 10.21 -2.75
N PHE A 5 -4.48 9.37 -3.55
CA PHE A 5 -4.29 7.91 -3.52
C PHE A 5 -3.29 7.56 -4.62
N LEU A 6 -2.04 7.34 -4.21
CA LEU A 6 -0.91 7.20 -5.12
C LEU A 6 -0.70 5.75 -5.51
N ASN A 7 -0.95 5.44 -6.78
CA ASN A 7 -0.64 4.13 -7.35
C ASN A 7 0.87 3.98 -7.58
N HIS A 8 1.33 2.75 -7.51
CA HIS A 8 2.72 2.41 -7.75
C HIS A 8 3.03 2.11 -9.22
N SER A 9 2.02 1.87 -10.06
CA SER A 9 2.17 1.60 -11.49
C SER A 9 2.03 2.89 -12.29
N TYR A 10 2.86 3.07 -13.33
CA TYR A 10 2.70 4.14 -14.32
C TYR A 10 1.58 3.82 -15.31
N VAL A 11 1.23 2.55 -15.47
CA VAL A 11 0.09 2.14 -16.30
C VAL A 11 -1.21 2.46 -15.56
N ARG A 12 -1.99 3.33 -16.17
CA ARG A 12 -3.30 3.70 -15.60
C ARG A 12 -4.26 2.53 -15.63
N HIS A 13 -5.07 2.43 -14.61
CA HIS A 13 -6.19 1.51 -14.60
C HIS A 13 -7.24 1.91 -15.64
N SER A 14 -8.10 0.96 -16.03
CA SER A 14 -9.27 1.28 -16.84
C SER A 14 -10.19 2.26 -16.12
N ALA A 15 -10.94 3.08 -16.87
CA ALA A 15 -11.87 4.05 -16.27
C ALA A 15 -12.92 3.38 -15.35
N GLY A 16 -13.31 2.14 -15.64
CA GLY A 16 -14.20 1.35 -14.79
C GLY A 16 -13.56 1.01 -13.45
N LEU A 17 -12.32 0.53 -13.45
CA LEU A 17 -11.58 0.20 -12.23
C LEU A 17 -11.25 1.46 -11.41
N GLU A 18 -10.85 2.56 -12.05
CA GLU A 18 -10.62 3.83 -11.36
C GLU A 18 -11.88 4.31 -10.61
N ARG A 19 -13.04 4.21 -11.26
CA ARG A 19 -14.33 4.55 -10.64
C ARG A 19 -14.62 3.66 -9.44
N HIS A 20 -14.48 2.37 -9.59
CA HIS A 20 -14.67 1.40 -8.50
C HIS A 20 -13.76 1.67 -7.31
N ILE A 21 -12.47 1.95 -7.56
CA ILE A 21 -11.51 2.32 -6.52
C ILE A 21 -11.97 3.58 -5.77
N LEU A 22 -12.38 4.62 -6.51
CA LEU A 22 -12.84 5.87 -5.88
C LEU A 22 -14.11 5.68 -5.05
N GLU A 23 -15.06 4.87 -5.52
CA GLU A 23 -16.27 4.52 -4.78
C GLU A 23 -15.94 3.78 -3.48
N LEU A 24 -15.04 2.79 -3.54
CA LEU A 24 -14.59 2.07 -2.35
C LEU A 24 -13.88 3.00 -1.36
N LEU A 25 -12.92 3.81 -1.81
CA LEU A 25 -12.21 4.75 -0.93
C LEU A 25 -13.19 5.72 -0.26
N LYS A 26 -14.18 6.20 -1.02
CA LYS A 26 -15.20 7.10 -0.49
C LYS A 26 -16.11 6.42 0.54
N SER A 27 -16.39 5.12 0.38
CA SER A 27 -17.19 4.36 1.35
C SER A 27 -16.47 4.16 2.69
N TYR A 28 -15.15 4.28 2.75
CA TYR A 28 -14.34 4.18 3.97
C TYR A 28 -14.11 5.52 4.65
N ALA A 29 -14.43 6.61 3.98
CA ALA A 29 -14.09 7.96 4.42
C ALA A 29 -15.30 8.73 4.94
N ALA A 30 -15.03 9.78 5.70
CA ALA A 30 -16.07 10.75 6.07
C ALA A 30 -16.63 11.49 4.82
N PRO A 31 -17.89 11.97 4.88
CA PRO A 31 -18.58 12.54 3.71
C PRO A 31 -17.86 13.73 3.05
N ASP A 32 -17.09 14.50 3.83
CA ASP A 32 -16.32 15.67 3.40
C ASP A 32 -14.94 15.34 2.82
N THR A 33 -14.55 14.07 2.80
CA THR A 33 -13.27 13.62 2.25
C THR A 33 -13.39 13.32 0.76
N THR A 34 -12.43 13.80 -0.01
CA THR A 34 -12.32 13.56 -1.45
C THR A 34 -10.98 12.91 -1.80
N PHE A 35 -10.97 12.14 -2.88
CA PHE A 35 -9.80 11.43 -3.36
C PHE A 35 -9.47 11.79 -4.80
N GLU A 36 -8.18 11.85 -5.10
CA GLU A 36 -7.65 11.87 -6.44
C GLU A 36 -6.70 10.69 -6.62
N LEU A 37 -6.93 9.89 -7.66
CA LEU A 37 -6.00 8.84 -8.05
C LEU A 37 -4.83 9.45 -8.79
N ALA A 38 -3.62 9.14 -8.36
CA ALA A 38 -2.40 9.59 -8.99
C ALA A 38 -1.54 8.41 -9.43
N TYR A 39 -0.80 8.60 -10.50
CA TYR A 39 0.13 7.63 -11.08
C TYR A 39 1.48 8.30 -11.28
N PRO A 40 2.59 7.61 -11.02
CA PRO A 40 3.89 8.12 -11.43
C PRO A 40 3.93 8.22 -12.97
N GLU A 41 4.65 9.20 -13.47
CA GLU A 41 4.79 9.42 -14.93
C GLU A 41 5.75 8.41 -15.55
N ASP A 42 6.73 7.99 -14.74
CA ASP A 42 7.77 7.05 -15.11
C ASP A 42 8.23 6.36 -13.81
N LEU A 43 8.64 5.14 -13.87
CA LEU A 43 9.10 4.39 -12.70
C LEU A 43 10.62 4.42 -12.52
N GLY A 44 11.35 5.15 -13.37
CA GLY A 44 12.79 5.33 -13.22
C GLY A 44 13.65 4.06 -13.29
N GLY A 45 13.02 2.90 -13.33
CA GLY A 45 13.68 1.59 -13.39
C GLY A 45 13.90 1.07 -14.82
N GLY A 46 13.27 1.73 -15.79
CA GLY A 46 13.43 1.46 -17.23
C GLY A 46 13.33 -0.03 -17.61
N GLU A 47 14.33 -0.50 -18.31
CA GLU A 47 14.39 -1.88 -18.83
C GLU A 47 14.33 -2.95 -17.73
N VAL A 48 14.92 -2.70 -16.56
CA VAL A 48 14.91 -3.67 -15.45
C VAL A 48 13.50 -3.87 -14.94
N LEU A 49 12.71 -2.80 -14.84
CA LEU A 49 11.33 -2.88 -14.40
C LEU A 49 10.48 -3.67 -15.41
N SER A 50 10.60 -3.37 -16.70
CA SER A 50 9.92 -4.10 -17.77
C SER A 50 10.27 -5.59 -17.74
N LEU A 51 11.55 -5.92 -17.55
CA LEU A 51 12.01 -7.31 -17.45
C LEU A 51 11.41 -8.03 -16.24
N LEU A 52 11.29 -7.37 -15.10
CA LEU A 52 10.65 -7.94 -13.90
C LEU A 52 9.16 -8.20 -14.12
N GLU A 53 8.47 -7.30 -14.81
CA GLU A 53 7.05 -7.48 -15.18
C GLU A 53 6.86 -8.63 -16.17
N GLU A 54 7.64 -8.68 -17.25
CA GLU A 54 7.58 -9.75 -18.25
C GLU A 54 7.81 -11.13 -17.64
N ARG A 55 8.77 -11.24 -16.71
CA ARG A 55 9.11 -12.50 -16.03
C ARG A 55 8.21 -12.81 -14.85
N LYS A 56 7.22 -11.96 -14.53
CA LYS A 56 6.38 -12.05 -13.33
C LYS A 56 7.23 -12.18 -12.04
N ALA A 57 8.41 -11.56 -12.04
CA ALA A 57 9.41 -11.64 -10.99
C ALA A 57 9.37 -10.42 -10.07
N LEU A 58 8.19 -9.89 -9.80
CA LEU A 58 7.99 -8.77 -8.91
C LEU A 58 8.50 -9.11 -7.50
N SER A 59 9.31 -8.22 -6.95
CA SER A 59 10.05 -8.45 -5.70
C SER A 59 10.37 -7.13 -5.02
N GLY A 60 11.14 -7.18 -3.94
CA GLY A 60 11.65 -5.98 -3.27
C GLY A 60 12.44 -5.03 -4.17
N LEU A 61 13.12 -5.53 -5.21
CA LEU A 61 13.82 -4.70 -6.19
C LEU A 61 12.83 -3.80 -6.97
N HIS A 62 11.70 -4.36 -7.40
CA HIS A 62 10.63 -3.61 -8.07
C HIS A 62 10.21 -2.39 -7.21
N HIS A 63 9.94 -2.60 -5.92
CA HIS A 63 9.53 -1.52 -5.02
C HIS A 63 10.62 -0.47 -4.75
N ILE A 64 11.89 -0.85 -4.83
CA ILE A 64 13.01 0.10 -4.72
C ILE A 64 13.10 0.97 -5.97
N LEU A 65 12.95 0.38 -7.15
CA LEU A 65 13.04 1.09 -8.43
C LEU A 65 11.90 2.10 -8.64
N GLU A 66 10.72 1.84 -8.07
CA GLU A 66 9.58 2.77 -8.10
C GLU A 66 9.77 4.02 -7.21
N THR A 67 10.61 3.94 -6.19
CA THR A 67 10.71 4.94 -5.13
C THR A 67 10.93 6.37 -5.63
N PRO A 68 11.86 6.67 -6.55
CA PRO A 68 12.08 8.06 -7.00
C PRO A 68 10.83 8.71 -7.61
N ALA A 69 10.10 7.97 -8.44
CA ALA A 69 8.89 8.46 -9.09
C ALA A 69 7.74 8.69 -8.08
N LEU A 70 7.60 7.80 -7.08
CA LEU A 70 6.62 7.95 -6.01
C LEU A 70 6.91 9.15 -5.12
N VAL A 71 8.19 9.40 -4.78
CA VAL A 71 8.61 10.59 -4.02
C VAL A 71 8.28 11.87 -4.79
N LYS A 72 8.56 11.92 -6.09
CA LYS A 72 8.23 13.05 -6.97
C LYS A 72 6.74 13.38 -6.93
N LYS A 73 5.87 12.36 -7.03
CA LYS A 73 4.41 12.54 -6.93
C LYS A 73 3.96 12.98 -5.53
N THR A 74 4.61 12.49 -4.49
CA THR A 74 4.31 12.93 -3.12
C THR A 74 4.66 14.41 -2.91
N ILE A 75 5.78 14.88 -3.44
CA ILE A 75 6.15 16.31 -3.43
C ILE A 75 5.11 17.13 -4.21
N GLU A 76 4.68 16.65 -5.38
CA GLU A 76 3.61 17.29 -6.15
C GLU A 76 2.30 17.40 -5.34
N ALA A 77 1.94 16.35 -4.58
CA ALA A 77 0.75 16.36 -3.74
C ALA A 77 0.79 17.49 -2.70
N GLU A 78 1.89 17.63 -1.98
CA GLU A 78 2.05 18.71 -0.99
C GLU A 78 1.92 20.09 -1.64
N ARG A 79 2.55 20.30 -2.81
CA ARG A 79 2.45 21.57 -3.55
C ARG A 79 1.04 21.89 -4.02
N ARG A 80 0.27 20.87 -4.38
CA ARG A 80 -1.13 21.01 -4.82
C ARG A 80 -2.11 21.13 -3.66
N GLY A 81 -1.61 21.19 -2.41
CA GLY A 81 -2.41 21.38 -1.21
C GLY A 81 -3.26 20.16 -0.84
N PHE A 82 -2.77 18.95 -1.06
CA PHE A 82 -3.38 17.76 -0.50
C PHE A 82 -3.11 17.68 1.00
N ASP A 83 -4.09 17.17 1.76
CA ASP A 83 -3.97 17.01 3.20
C ASP A 83 -3.18 15.75 3.60
N ALA A 84 -3.15 14.74 2.73
CA ALA A 84 -2.35 13.53 2.91
C ALA A 84 -2.14 12.78 1.58
N VAL A 85 -1.14 11.89 1.57
CA VAL A 85 -0.92 10.89 0.52
C VAL A 85 -1.09 9.49 1.12
N ILE A 86 -1.89 8.65 0.45
CA ILE A 86 -2.04 7.23 0.79
C ILE A 86 -1.38 6.42 -0.32
N GLN A 87 -0.36 5.62 0.02
CA GLN A 87 0.27 4.70 -0.93
C GLN A 87 -0.67 3.52 -1.20
N SER A 88 -0.99 3.25 -2.47
CA SER A 88 -1.96 2.20 -2.83
C SER A 88 -1.41 0.78 -2.68
N ASN A 89 -0.09 0.62 -2.74
CA ASN A 89 0.57 -0.68 -2.65
C ASN A 89 0.79 -1.09 -1.19
N THR A 90 0.42 -2.33 -0.89
CA THR A 90 0.50 -2.89 0.46
C THR A 90 1.90 -3.33 0.90
N PHE A 91 2.94 -3.01 0.13
CA PHE A 91 4.35 -3.20 0.49
C PHE A 91 5.06 -1.86 0.75
N ASP A 92 4.31 -0.78 0.90
CA ASP A 92 4.77 0.56 1.26
C ASP A 92 5.94 1.12 0.40
N PRO A 93 5.97 0.94 -0.95
CA PRO A 93 7.07 1.45 -1.75
C PRO A 93 7.16 2.97 -1.65
N GLY A 94 8.37 3.48 -1.47
CA GLY A 94 8.64 4.91 -1.43
C GLY A 94 8.11 5.67 -0.20
N VAL A 95 7.39 5.02 0.73
CA VAL A 95 6.76 5.69 1.88
C VAL A 95 7.79 6.36 2.79
N GLU A 96 8.85 5.64 3.17
CA GLU A 96 9.89 6.19 4.06
C GLU A 96 10.63 7.38 3.40
N ALA A 97 10.96 7.25 2.11
CA ALA A 97 11.59 8.33 1.36
C ALA A 97 10.65 9.54 1.19
N SER A 98 9.37 9.30 0.94
CA SER A 98 8.36 10.35 0.84
C SER A 98 8.19 11.13 2.14
N ARG A 99 8.23 10.45 3.30
CA ARG A 99 8.16 11.11 4.62
C ARG A 99 9.34 12.05 4.88
N LEU A 100 10.50 11.76 4.30
CA LEU A 100 11.66 12.65 4.35
C LEU A 100 11.50 13.89 3.44
N ALA A 101 10.65 13.80 2.41
CA ALA A 101 10.54 14.83 1.38
C ALA A 101 9.41 15.84 1.62
N VAL A 102 8.38 15.49 2.41
CA VAL A 102 7.19 16.33 2.63
C VAL A 102 6.79 16.42 4.11
N ARG A 103 5.91 17.38 4.42
CA ARG A 103 5.34 17.57 5.78
C ARG A 103 3.91 17.06 5.92
N ILE A 104 3.18 16.88 4.82
CA ILE A 104 1.85 16.24 4.87
C ILE A 104 1.98 14.77 5.25
N PRO A 105 0.97 14.16 5.89
CA PRO A 105 0.97 12.73 6.19
C PRO A 105 1.15 11.86 4.95
N VAL A 106 2.05 10.86 5.03
CA VAL A 106 2.23 9.82 4.02
C VAL A 106 1.94 8.47 4.65
N ILE A 107 0.86 7.84 4.22
CA ILE A 107 0.34 6.62 4.81
C ILE A 107 0.82 5.42 4.01
N GLY A 108 1.59 4.54 4.67
CA GLY A 108 1.94 3.21 4.18
C GLY A 108 0.92 2.19 4.68
N LEU A 109 0.36 1.41 3.78
CA LEU A 109 -0.75 0.51 4.11
C LEU A 109 -0.32 -0.69 4.97
N LEU A 110 0.88 -1.24 4.74
CA LEU A 110 1.39 -2.33 5.57
C LEU A 110 1.61 -1.86 7.01
N ARG A 111 2.37 -0.78 7.17
CA ARG A 111 2.68 -0.25 8.50
C ARG A 111 1.44 0.14 9.27
N ALA A 112 0.51 0.85 8.62
CA ALA A 112 -0.76 1.25 9.24
C ALA A 112 -1.59 0.02 9.66
N SER A 113 -1.71 -0.98 8.78
CA SER A 113 -2.49 -2.18 9.06
C SER A 113 -1.90 -3.04 10.19
N LEU A 114 -0.58 -3.18 10.26
CA LEU A 114 0.09 -3.88 11.37
C LEU A 114 -0.18 -3.19 12.71
N HIS A 115 -0.04 -1.87 12.77
CA HIS A 115 -0.30 -1.12 14.01
C HIS A 115 -1.79 -1.12 14.38
N PHE A 116 -2.69 -1.07 13.41
CA PHE A 116 -4.12 -1.24 13.67
C PHE A 116 -4.42 -2.64 14.20
N ALA A 117 -3.91 -3.68 13.56
CA ALA A 117 -4.11 -5.07 14.00
C ALA A 117 -3.65 -5.27 15.46
N ALA A 118 -2.54 -4.64 15.86
CA ALA A 118 -2.04 -4.70 17.24
C ALA A 118 -2.96 -4.02 18.28
N THR A 119 -4.02 -3.34 17.86
CA THR A 119 -5.06 -2.83 18.78
C THR A 119 -6.19 -3.82 19.02
N ILE A 120 -6.27 -4.91 18.23
CA ILE A 120 -7.38 -5.86 18.28
C ILE A 120 -6.95 -7.31 18.48
N CYS A 121 -5.66 -7.62 18.35
CA CYS A 121 -5.11 -8.98 18.54
C CYS A 121 -3.65 -8.92 18.96
N ASP A 122 -3.11 -10.04 19.43
CA ASP A 122 -1.72 -10.21 19.82
C ASP A 122 -0.87 -10.88 18.73
N HIS A 123 -1.49 -11.61 17.81
CA HIS A 123 -0.83 -12.32 16.73
C HIS A 123 -1.57 -12.20 15.39
N VAL A 124 -0.87 -11.76 14.34
CA VAL A 124 -1.45 -11.58 13.01
C VAL A 124 -0.80 -12.47 11.96
N GLY A 125 -1.62 -13.03 11.08
CA GLY A 125 -1.17 -13.74 9.88
C GLY A 125 -1.13 -12.83 8.66
N LEU A 126 -0.10 -12.96 7.83
CA LEU A 126 0.02 -12.20 6.58
C LEU A 126 -0.19 -13.10 5.37
N ILE A 127 -0.99 -12.65 4.42
CA ILE A 127 -1.16 -13.31 3.12
C ILE A 127 -0.56 -12.43 2.04
N VAL A 128 0.30 -12.99 1.18
CA VAL A 128 0.94 -12.28 0.06
C VAL A 128 0.61 -12.95 -1.28
N PRO A 129 0.68 -12.20 -2.40
CA PRO A 129 0.38 -12.75 -3.72
C PRO A 129 1.33 -13.86 -4.17
N LEU A 130 2.63 -13.67 -4.02
CA LEU A 130 3.68 -14.56 -4.51
C LEU A 130 4.71 -14.88 -3.43
N GLU A 131 5.39 -16.02 -3.54
CA GLU A 131 6.49 -16.39 -2.64
C GLU A 131 7.62 -15.36 -2.64
N THR A 132 7.92 -14.76 -3.79
CA THR A 132 8.95 -13.71 -3.92
C THR A 132 8.67 -12.47 -3.08
N HIS A 133 7.41 -12.23 -2.68
CA HIS A 133 7.05 -11.14 -1.78
C HIS A 133 7.31 -11.46 -0.29
N MET A 134 7.39 -12.74 0.10
CA MET A 134 7.52 -13.12 1.51
C MET A 134 8.79 -12.57 2.17
N PRO A 135 10.01 -12.74 1.59
CA PRO A 135 11.23 -12.20 2.20
C PRO A 135 11.23 -10.67 2.30
N HIS A 136 10.67 -10.00 1.30
CA HIS A 136 10.58 -8.54 1.30
C HIS A 136 9.59 -8.05 2.38
N THR A 137 8.41 -8.67 2.48
CA THR A 137 7.41 -8.35 3.49
C THR A 137 7.97 -8.53 4.90
N MET A 138 8.64 -9.65 5.17
CA MET A 138 9.24 -9.89 6.49
C MET A 138 10.38 -8.93 6.81
N ARG A 139 11.09 -8.41 5.81
CA ARG A 139 12.07 -7.33 6.02
C ARG A 139 11.39 -6.04 6.46
N LEU A 140 10.28 -5.66 5.80
CA LEU A 140 9.49 -4.49 6.20
C LEU A 140 8.92 -4.65 7.61
N VAL A 141 8.35 -5.83 7.92
CA VAL A 141 7.82 -6.15 9.26
C VAL A 141 8.88 -5.94 10.34
N ARG A 142 10.11 -6.43 10.12
CA ARG A 142 11.24 -6.22 11.04
C ARG A 142 11.63 -4.75 11.14
N THR A 143 11.67 -4.03 10.01
CA THR A 143 11.96 -2.59 9.99
C THR A 143 10.93 -1.81 10.80
N TYR A 144 9.68 -2.27 10.84
CA TYR A 144 8.62 -1.66 11.64
C TYR A 144 8.60 -2.13 13.10
N GLY A 145 9.47 -3.07 13.48
CA GLY A 145 9.55 -3.61 14.84
C GLY A 145 8.38 -4.54 15.21
N MET A 146 7.74 -5.15 14.21
CA MET A 146 6.52 -5.95 14.36
C MET A 146 6.74 -7.45 14.11
N ASP A 147 7.98 -7.91 14.09
CA ASP A 147 8.33 -9.30 13.76
C ASP A 147 7.80 -10.32 14.76
N ARG A 148 7.73 -9.95 16.04
CA ARG A 148 7.14 -10.82 17.08
C ARG A 148 5.62 -10.88 17.04
N PHE A 149 5.00 -9.88 16.44
CA PHE A 149 3.55 -9.79 16.30
C PHE A 149 3.03 -10.65 15.13
N VAL A 150 3.86 -10.91 14.12
CA VAL A 150 3.49 -11.71 12.95
C VAL A 150 3.71 -13.21 13.23
N SER A 151 2.63 -13.97 13.39
CA SER A 151 2.67 -15.43 13.65
C SER A 151 3.07 -16.24 12.42
N GLY A 152 2.83 -15.72 11.22
CA GLY A 152 3.17 -16.42 9.99
C GLY A 152 2.86 -15.60 8.73
N ILE A 153 3.42 -16.05 7.61
CA ILE A 153 3.17 -15.51 6.28
C ILE A 153 2.93 -16.65 5.30
N ARG A 154 1.93 -16.49 4.43
CA ARG A 154 1.58 -17.46 3.38
C ARG A 154 1.34 -16.76 2.06
N THR A 155 1.42 -17.52 0.97
CA THR A 155 1.16 -17.02 -0.38
C THR A 155 -0.09 -17.67 -0.96
N VAL A 156 -0.90 -16.87 -1.67
CA VAL A 156 -2.02 -17.40 -2.49
C VAL A 156 -1.53 -17.95 -3.83
N GLY A 157 -0.29 -17.66 -4.23
CA GLY A 157 0.28 -18.10 -5.51
C GLY A 157 -0.42 -17.48 -6.72
N LEU A 158 -1.04 -16.32 -6.55
CA LEU A 158 -1.75 -15.60 -7.61
C LEU A 158 -1.19 -14.20 -7.72
N TYR A 159 -0.76 -13.85 -8.89
CA TYR A 159 -0.45 -12.48 -9.28
C TYR A 159 -0.72 -12.35 -10.77
N ASP A 160 -1.58 -11.42 -11.12
CA ASP A 160 -1.77 -10.99 -12.50
C ASP A 160 -1.65 -9.47 -12.56
N THR A 161 -1.01 -8.96 -13.58
CA THR A 161 -1.00 -7.54 -13.92
C THR A 161 -2.28 -7.11 -14.62
N GLY A 162 -3.13 -8.09 -15.03
CA GLY A 162 -4.39 -7.89 -15.72
C GLY A 162 -5.61 -7.73 -14.81
N ASP A 163 -6.77 -7.96 -15.40
CA ASP A 163 -8.06 -7.98 -14.72
C ASP A 163 -8.27 -9.33 -14.02
N LEU A 164 -8.38 -9.30 -12.70
CA LEU A 164 -8.63 -10.48 -11.86
C LEU A 164 -10.11 -10.75 -11.57
N SER A 165 -11.04 -9.95 -12.14
CA SER A 165 -12.47 -10.09 -11.87
C SER A 165 -13.04 -11.48 -12.22
N GLY A 166 -12.49 -12.14 -13.26
CA GLY A 166 -12.84 -13.51 -13.63
C GLY A 166 -12.28 -14.60 -12.73
N TYR A 167 -11.46 -14.26 -11.73
CA TYR A 167 -10.79 -15.20 -10.83
C TYR A 167 -11.31 -15.15 -9.39
N HIS A 168 -12.42 -14.48 -9.14
CA HIS A 168 -12.97 -14.26 -7.80
C HIS A 168 -13.00 -15.55 -6.96
N ASP A 169 -13.67 -16.59 -7.43
CA ASP A 169 -13.83 -17.84 -6.67
C ASP A 169 -12.50 -18.53 -6.38
N VAL A 170 -11.57 -18.50 -7.34
CA VAL A 170 -10.23 -19.07 -7.16
C VAL A 170 -9.45 -18.27 -6.10
N VAL A 171 -9.56 -16.95 -6.12
CA VAL A 171 -8.92 -16.08 -5.13
C VAL A 171 -9.49 -16.33 -3.74
N VAL A 172 -10.83 -16.40 -3.62
CA VAL A 172 -11.52 -16.71 -2.35
C VAL A 172 -11.05 -18.06 -1.81
N GLN A 173 -11.13 -19.13 -2.61
CA GLN A 173 -10.75 -20.48 -2.19
C GLN A 173 -9.30 -20.54 -1.71
N ARG A 174 -8.36 -19.98 -2.47
CA ARG A 174 -6.93 -19.99 -2.11
C ARG A 174 -6.66 -19.13 -0.87
N THR A 175 -7.30 -17.97 -0.75
CA THR A 175 -7.16 -17.10 0.41
C THR A 175 -7.68 -17.79 1.67
N LEU A 176 -8.85 -18.43 1.60
CA LEU A 176 -9.41 -19.21 2.72
C LEU A 176 -8.51 -20.37 3.10
N ALA A 177 -7.96 -21.12 2.12
CA ALA A 177 -7.07 -22.24 2.41
C ALA A 177 -5.85 -21.80 3.23
N VAL A 178 -5.10 -20.80 2.74
CA VAL A 178 -3.90 -20.30 3.44
C VAL A 178 -4.24 -19.52 4.71
N GLY A 179 -5.39 -18.85 4.75
CA GLY A 179 -5.88 -18.17 5.94
C GLY A 179 -6.18 -19.15 7.08
N LYS A 180 -6.85 -20.28 6.79
CA LYS A 180 -7.11 -21.35 7.77
C LYS A 180 -5.80 -21.97 8.31
N GLU A 181 -4.76 -22.09 7.47
CA GLU A 181 -3.43 -22.52 7.93
C GLU A 181 -2.82 -21.53 8.94
N LEU A 182 -2.91 -20.22 8.65
CA LEU A 182 -2.40 -19.17 9.52
C LEU A 182 -3.16 -19.15 10.86
N VAL A 183 -4.49 -19.27 10.84
CA VAL A 183 -5.31 -19.35 12.05
C VAL A 183 -4.95 -20.58 12.88
N ALA A 184 -4.76 -21.74 12.24
CA ALA A 184 -4.31 -22.96 12.92
C ALA A 184 -2.91 -22.82 13.53
N GLN A 185 -2.08 -21.89 13.05
CA GLN A 185 -0.76 -21.56 13.58
C GLN A 185 -0.80 -20.44 14.63
N GLY A 186 -1.98 -20.00 15.04
CA GLY A 186 -2.17 -19.02 16.11
C GLY A 186 -2.39 -17.59 15.62
N ALA A 187 -2.69 -17.36 14.35
CA ALA A 187 -3.12 -16.03 13.92
C ALA A 187 -4.53 -15.72 14.44
N GLU A 188 -4.68 -14.58 15.09
CA GLU A 188 -5.93 -14.06 15.67
C GLU A 188 -6.59 -13.00 14.76
N ALA A 189 -5.89 -12.55 13.75
CA ALA A 189 -6.38 -11.74 12.65
C ALA A 189 -5.55 -12.00 11.39
N ILE A 190 -6.09 -11.66 10.23
CA ILE A 190 -5.41 -11.80 8.93
C ILE A 190 -5.28 -10.45 8.24
N ILE A 191 -4.10 -10.13 7.72
CA ILE A 191 -3.86 -9.01 6.82
C ILE A 191 -3.56 -9.55 5.42
N PRO A 192 -4.52 -9.51 4.49
CA PRO A 192 -4.27 -9.87 3.10
C PRO A 192 -3.57 -8.70 2.38
N LEU A 193 -2.41 -8.97 1.82
CA LEU A 193 -1.62 -8.04 1.02
C LEU A 193 -1.79 -8.34 -0.46
N GLY A 194 -1.55 -7.34 -1.30
CA GLY A 194 -1.76 -7.45 -2.74
C GLY A 194 -2.82 -6.47 -3.22
N GLY A 195 -2.39 -5.24 -3.49
CA GLY A 195 -3.28 -4.10 -3.74
C GLY A 195 -4.22 -4.22 -4.94
N LYS A 196 -4.01 -5.19 -5.84
CA LYS A 196 -4.93 -5.49 -6.94
C LYS A 196 -5.96 -6.56 -6.60
N ILE A 197 -5.73 -7.35 -5.55
CA ILE A 197 -6.62 -8.43 -5.11
C ILE A 197 -7.56 -7.91 -4.02
N TYR A 198 -6.98 -7.33 -2.98
CA TYR A 198 -7.73 -6.93 -1.77
C TYR A 198 -7.81 -5.40 -1.64
N PRO A 199 -8.99 -4.83 -1.48
CA PRO A 199 -10.34 -5.41 -1.42
C PRO A 199 -11.07 -5.40 -2.78
N TYR A 200 -10.39 -5.27 -3.91
CA TYR A 200 -11.02 -5.03 -5.21
C TYR A 200 -11.65 -6.27 -5.83
N VAL A 201 -11.08 -7.44 -5.59
CA VAL A 201 -11.61 -8.73 -6.06
C VAL A 201 -12.30 -9.48 -4.94
N VAL A 202 -11.67 -9.53 -3.75
CA VAL A 202 -12.18 -10.22 -2.56
C VAL A 202 -12.18 -9.25 -1.38
N THR A 203 -13.29 -9.19 -0.68
CA THR A 203 -13.48 -8.31 0.47
C THR A 203 -13.25 -9.05 1.81
N PRO A 204 -12.90 -8.35 2.90
CA PRO A 204 -12.83 -8.95 4.22
C PRO A 204 -14.14 -9.64 4.63
N GLN A 205 -15.28 -9.06 4.30
CA GLN A 205 -16.61 -9.57 4.62
C GLN A 205 -16.90 -10.96 4.05
N GLU A 206 -16.27 -11.31 2.92
CA GLU A 206 -16.39 -12.63 2.31
C GLU A 206 -15.51 -13.68 3.00
N LEU A 207 -14.44 -13.25 3.66
CA LEU A 207 -13.44 -14.14 4.26
C LEU A 207 -13.66 -14.38 5.76
N GLU A 208 -14.08 -13.36 6.48
CA GLU A 208 -14.22 -13.41 7.95
C GLU A 208 -15.11 -14.54 8.47
N PRO A 209 -16.31 -14.80 7.90
CA PRO A 209 -17.18 -15.85 8.40
C PRO A 209 -16.55 -17.25 8.33
N GLU A 210 -15.73 -17.50 7.31
CA GLU A 210 -15.07 -18.78 7.09
C GLU A 210 -13.76 -18.94 7.86
N LEU A 211 -13.09 -17.84 8.17
CA LEU A 211 -11.83 -17.83 8.92
C LEU A 211 -12.05 -17.77 10.43
N GLY A 212 -13.18 -17.22 10.87
CA GLY A 212 -13.51 -17.07 12.29
C GLY A 212 -12.66 -16.03 13.02
N VAL A 213 -11.90 -15.21 12.29
CA VAL A 213 -11.06 -14.11 12.81
C VAL A 213 -11.20 -12.88 11.94
N PRO A 214 -10.95 -11.66 12.48
CA PRO A 214 -10.98 -10.43 11.69
C PRO A 214 -10.03 -10.47 10.49
N VAL A 215 -10.49 -9.94 9.36
CA VAL A 215 -9.69 -9.74 8.14
C VAL A 215 -9.51 -8.24 7.90
N ILE A 216 -8.29 -7.75 7.97
CA ILE A 216 -7.99 -6.32 7.95
C ILE A 216 -8.06 -5.77 6.51
N ASN A 217 -8.97 -4.84 6.29
CA ASN A 217 -9.02 -4.07 5.06
C ASN A 217 -7.94 -2.97 5.08
N THR A 218 -6.82 -3.22 4.39
CA THR A 218 -5.67 -2.30 4.38
C THR A 218 -6.00 -0.91 3.84
N LYS A 219 -6.95 -0.82 2.87
CA LYS A 219 -7.37 0.46 2.29
C LYS A 219 -8.23 1.27 3.26
N ALA A 220 -9.18 0.62 3.92
CA ALA A 220 -10.01 1.27 4.95
C ALA A 220 -9.16 1.78 6.10
N VAL A 221 -8.21 0.98 6.58
CA VAL A 221 -7.24 1.39 7.61
C VAL A 221 -6.41 2.57 7.12
N GLY A 222 -5.88 2.52 5.89
CA GLY A 222 -5.10 3.63 5.32
C GLY A 222 -5.87 4.94 5.25
N VAL A 223 -7.14 4.90 4.83
CA VAL A 223 -8.03 6.06 4.79
C VAL A 223 -8.25 6.61 6.20
N SER A 224 -8.59 5.73 7.17
CA SER A 224 -8.83 6.13 8.56
C SER A 224 -7.60 6.78 9.20
N TYR A 225 -6.39 6.26 8.94
CA TYR A 225 -5.15 6.87 9.44
C TYR A 225 -4.87 8.23 8.78
N ALA A 226 -5.13 8.38 7.47
CA ALA A 226 -5.01 9.66 6.79
C ALA A 226 -5.94 10.71 7.40
N GLU A 227 -7.21 10.34 7.62
CA GLU A 227 -8.18 11.22 8.27
C GLU A 227 -7.81 11.56 9.71
N LEU A 228 -7.38 10.57 10.50
CA LEU A 228 -6.93 10.77 11.87
C LEU A 228 -5.79 11.80 11.93
N MET A 229 -4.78 11.65 11.08
CA MET A 229 -3.63 12.56 11.05
C MET A 229 -4.01 13.94 10.53
N ALA A 230 -4.75 14.03 9.43
CA ALA A 230 -5.13 15.30 8.82
C ALA A 230 -6.07 16.11 9.73
N ARG A 231 -7.12 15.50 10.28
CA ARG A 231 -8.08 16.18 11.19
C ARG A 231 -7.43 16.74 12.45
N ASN A 232 -6.45 16.03 12.99
CA ASN A 232 -5.78 16.42 14.23
C ASN A 232 -4.47 17.18 13.97
N ASN A 233 -4.19 17.57 12.72
CA ASN A 233 -2.92 18.22 12.31
C ASN A 233 -1.67 17.47 12.81
N ILE A 234 -1.74 16.13 12.83
CA ILE A 234 -0.60 15.27 13.21
C ILE A 234 0.30 15.10 11.98
N LYS A 235 1.57 15.37 12.14
CA LYS A 235 2.59 15.22 11.11
C LYS A 235 3.62 14.17 11.50
N HIS A 236 4.37 13.68 10.54
CA HIS A 236 5.53 12.85 10.84
C HIS A 236 6.56 13.61 11.67
N SER A 237 7.15 12.92 12.64
CA SER A 237 8.18 13.52 13.50
C SER A 237 9.38 14.00 12.68
N ILE A 238 9.73 15.28 12.79
CA ILE A 238 10.90 15.85 12.12
C ILE A 238 12.23 15.24 12.63
N LYS A 239 12.23 14.66 13.83
CA LYS A 239 13.40 13.96 14.36
C LYS A 239 13.58 12.58 13.72
N ALA A 240 12.48 11.90 13.38
CA ALA A 240 12.49 10.62 12.69
C ALA A 240 12.64 10.78 11.17
N TYR A 241 12.02 11.82 10.61
CA TYR A 241 12.01 12.12 9.19
C TYR A 241 12.46 13.58 8.96
N PRO A 242 13.78 13.85 9.12
CA PRO A 242 14.31 15.19 8.89
C PRO A 242 14.22 15.55 7.41
N CYS A 243 13.43 16.55 7.09
CA CYS A 243 13.44 17.11 5.74
C CYS A 243 14.73 17.89 5.53
N PRO A 244 15.49 17.63 4.47
CA PRO A 244 16.70 18.40 4.21
C PRO A 244 16.40 19.89 4.11
N THR A 245 17.04 20.70 4.93
CA THR A 245 16.96 22.16 4.84
C THR A 245 17.51 22.61 3.47
N GLY A 246 16.73 23.34 2.70
CA GLY A 246 17.12 23.82 1.38
C GLY A 246 16.78 22.88 0.22
N LEU A 247 16.10 21.76 0.45
CA LEU A 247 15.41 21.06 -0.63
C LEU A 247 14.19 21.91 -1.04
N ASP A 248 14.43 22.81 -1.96
CA ASP A 248 13.34 23.41 -2.71
C ASP A 248 12.76 22.31 -3.62
N PRO A 249 11.51 21.88 -3.38
CA PRO A 249 10.86 20.90 -4.25
C PRO A 249 10.83 21.36 -5.72
N GLU A 250 10.88 22.66 -6.01
CA GLU A 250 10.98 23.18 -7.37
C GLU A 250 12.33 22.90 -8.00
N ALA A 251 13.41 23.05 -7.27
CA ALA A 251 14.75 22.76 -7.77
C ALA A 251 14.92 21.27 -8.14
N VAL A 252 14.30 20.36 -7.37
CA VAL A 252 14.31 18.91 -7.67
C VAL A 252 13.48 18.63 -8.94
N SER A 253 12.32 19.25 -9.10
CA SER A 253 11.46 19.10 -10.27
C SER A 253 12.06 19.67 -11.55
N GLN A 254 12.80 20.79 -11.46
CA GLN A 254 13.41 21.43 -12.63
C GLN A 254 14.64 20.69 -13.12
N ARG A 255 15.46 20.11 -12.23
CA ARG A 255 16.64 19.33 -12.61
C ARG A 255 16.29 18.01 -13.32
N SER A 256 15.16 17.39 -13.00
CA SER A 256 14.71 16.17 -13.70
C SER A 256 14.26 16.42 -15.15
N LYS A 257 13.96 17.66 -15.54
CA LYS A 257 13.62 18.02 -16.94
C LYS A 257 14.83 18.24 -17.83
N HIS A 258 16.03 18.34 -17.27
CA HIS A 258 17.28 18.61 -18.00
C HIS A 258 18.26 17.43 -18.00
N ALA A 259 17.84 16.26 -17.51
CA ALA A 259 18.64 15.04 -17.44
C ALA A 259 18.30 14.02 -18.56
N HIS A 260 17.84 14.53 -19.72
CA HIS A 260 17.65 13.73 -20.95
C HIS A 260 18.44 14.33 -22.09
#